data_04a9d2dde9cbb00517df0a2acbd394f6
#
_entry.id   04a9d2dde9cbb00517df0a2acbd394f6
#
_cell.length_a   1.000
_cell.length_b   1.000
_cell.length_c   1.000
_cell.angle_alpha   90.00
_cell.angle_beta   90.00
_cell.angle_gamma   90.00
#
_symmetry.space_group_name_H-M   'P 1'
#
loop_
_entity.id
_entity.type
_entity.pdbx_description
1 polymer ?
#
loop_
_entity_poly.entity_id
_entity_poly.type
_entity_poly.pdbx_seq_one_letter_code
_entity_poly.pdbx_strand_id
1 'polypeptide(L)'
;MADVETVHEILEYSPLILVVGGININLITSTDLIPEPGQTVTGNNLNITPGGKGANQAVGASRMGARVSLIGRIGDDQYGEQLLANLLAEGIDVRCVYKDSDAKSGIAIILLDKNGQNYIIQVRGANMLADTCEIKAAQECLPDVDALMIQNELPLKVTKKVAKDANVLGIPVIFDPAPSDNNIKEIIPFADVIMPNQNEAEFLTGIKVVDQVSARKASAILLKLGVSTVVIKMGELGAYYESAGESGFVSSVPIDVVDSVAAGDAFGAAFTVSIAEKLSLREAVKKGCAAGSLAVSKSGAQMSMPARSQVDSLIS
;
A
#
# COMPACT_ATOMS: atom_id res chain seq x y z
N MET A 1 1.43 44.04 35.17
CA MET A 1 1.62 42.59 35.25
C MET A 1 0.93 41.99 34.06
N ALA A 2 1.69 41.67 33.04
CA ALA A 2 1.16 41.11 31.83
C ALA A 2 1.05 39.57 31.98
N ASP A 3 -0.14 39.07 31.71
CA ASP A 3 -0.43 37.64 31.74
C ASP A 3 0.39 36.97 30.63
N VAL A 4 1.25 36.05 31.02
CA VAL A 4 1.95 35.14 30.11
C VAL A 4 0.96 34.03 29.80
N GLU A 5 0.22 34.24 28.68
CA GLU A 5 -0.52 33.15 28.06
C GLU A 5 0.49 32.10 27.60
N THR A 6 0.49 30.98 28.30
CA THR A 6 1.24 29.77 27.93
C THR A 6 0.58 29.19 26.70
N VAL A 7 1.13 29.52 25.52
CA VAL A 7 0.80 28.82 24.30
C VAL A 7 1.33 27.40 24.44
N HIS A 8 0.49 26.49 24.88
CA HIS A 8 0.74 25.07 24.71
C HIS A 8 0.61 24.80 23.20
N GLU A 9 1.73 24.77 22.50
CA GLU A 9 1.82 24.05 21.23
C GLU A 9 1.41 22.60 21.54
N ILE A 10 0.19 22.25 21.19
CA ILE A 10 -0.23 20.86 21.11
C ILE A 10 0.60 20.30 19.95
N LEU A 11 1.72 19.64 20.28
CA LEU A 11 2.46 18.83 19.32
C LEU A 11 1.44 17.80 18.79
N GLU A 12 0.97 18.01 17.56
CA GLU A 12 0.08 17.05 16.92
C GLU A 12 0.79 15.69 16.93
N TYR A 13 0.13 14.70 17.50
CA TYR A 13 0.64 13.34 17.56
C TYR A 13 0.82 12.82 16.14
N SER A 14 2.06 12.52 15.76
CA SER A 14 2.42 11.95 14.46
C SER A 14 2.75 10.45 14.67
N PRO A 15 1.88 9.54 14.25
CA PRO A 15 2.10 8.11 14.44
C PRO A 15 3.35 7.63 13.70
N LEU A 16 4.04 6.64 14.24
CA LEU A 16 5.15 5.96 13.59
C LEU A 16 4.65 4.69 12.89
N ILE A 17 4.74 4.68 11.57
CA ILE A 17 4.33 3.55 10.74
C ILE A 17 5.57 2.82 10.23
N LEU A 18 5.63 1.51 10.49
CA LEU A 18 6.61 0.64 9.86
C LEU A 18 6.00 0.05 8.57
N VAL A 19 6.69 0.19 7.46
CA VAL A 19 6.34 -0.48 6.21
C VAL A 19 7.40 -1.52 5.89
N VAL A 20 7.00 -2.76 5.67
CA VAL A 20 7.90 -3.85 5.22
C VAL A 20 7.39 -4.33 3.88
N GLY A 21 8.08 -3.96 2.78
CA GLY A 21 7.50 -4.20 1.45
C GLY A 21 8.42 -3.91 0.28
N GLY A 22 7.87 -4.14 -0.92
CA GLY A 22 8.59 -4.03 -2.16
C GLY A 22 8.87 -2.58 -2.58
N ILE A 23 10.03 -2.41 -3.22
CA ILE A 23 10.51 -1.16 -3.79
C ILE A 23 10.86 -1.44 -5.25
N ASN A 24 10.19 -0.78 -6.19
CA ASN A 24 10.33 -1.03 -7.63
C ASN A 24 10.51 0.26 -8.39
N ILE A 25 11.11 0.17 -9.58
CA ILE A 25 10.99 1.19 -10.61
C ILE A 25 9.91 0.78 -11.61
N ASN A 26 9.08 1.71 -12.02
CA ASN A 26 8.08 1.50 -13.06
C ASN A 26 8.60 2.02 -14.40
N LEU A 27 8.58 1.18 -15.41
CA LEU A 27 8.85 1.51 -16.81
C LEU A 27 7.51 1.52 -17.55
N ILE A 28 6.98 2.70 -17.80
CA ILE A 28 5.63 2.90 -18.33
C ILE A 28 5.72 3.38 -19.77
N THR A 29 5.14 2.63 -20.69
CA THR A 29 4.99 3.04 -22.09
C THR A 29 3.55 2.82 -22.57
N SER A 30 3.13 3.56 -23.59
CA SER A 30 1.83 3.36 -24.23
C SER A 30 2.01 2.99 -25.70
N THR A 31 1.05 2.27 -26.23
CA THR A 31 0.99 1.88 -27.63
C THR A 31 -0.46 1.76 -28.10
N ASP A 32 -0.70 2.01 -29.37
CA ASP A 32 -2.03 1.85 -29.96
C ASP A 32 -2.42 0.37 -30.16
N LEU A 33 -1.41 -0.51 -30.23
CA LEU A 33 -1.59 -1.93 -30.47
C LEU A 33 -0.72 -2.76 -29.52
N ILE A 34 -1.32 -3.66 -28.76
CA ILE A 34 -0.59 -4.65 -27.97
C ILE A 34 0.04 -5.67 -28.93
N PRO A 35 1.37 -5.93 -28.85
CA PRO A 35 2.03 -6.82 -29.80
C PRO A 35 1.59 -8.28 -29.66
N GLU A 36 1.35 -8.94 -30.78
CA GLU A 36 1.21 -10.39 -30.83
C GLU A 36 2.59 -11.09 -30.85
N PRO A 37 2.66 -12.40 -30.60
CA PRO A 37 3.91 -13.15 -30.67
C PRO A 37 4.64 -12.93 -31.99
N GLY A 38 5.90 -12.49 -31.94
CA GLY A 38 6.73 -12.17 -33.10
C GLY A 38 6.51 -10.78 -33.73
N GLN A 39 5.60 -10.00 -33.21
CA GLN A 39 5.32 -8.63 -33.69
C GLN A 39 6.17 -7.59 -32.93
N THR A 40 6.65 -6.59 -33.68
CA THR A 40 7.26 -5.38 -33.13
C THR A 40 6.30 -4.20 -33.31
N VAL A 41 6.01 -3.48 -32.27
CA VAL A 41 5.18 -2.27 -32.28
C VAL A 41 5.98 -1.08 -31.78
N THR A 42 5.59 0.12 -32.21
CA THR A 42 6.19 1.36 -31.69
C THR A 42 5.43 1.84 -30.47
N GLY A 43 6.16 2.12 -29.39
CA GLY A 43 5.61 2.83 -28.22
C GLY A 43 5.72 4.35 -28.42
N ASN A 44 4.84 5.11 -27.73
CA ASN A 44 4.79 6.56 -27.88
C ASN A 44 5.88 7.27 -27.07
N ASN A 45 6.08 6.86 -25.82
CA ASN A 45 7.07 7.43 -24.87
C ASN A 45 7.44 6.41 -23.82
N LEU A 46 8.49 6.69 -23.05
CA LEU A 46 8.87 5.90 -21.88
C LEU A 46 8.93 6.82 -20.66
N ASN A 47 8.08 6.57 -19.67
CA ASN A 47 8.13 7.22 -18.39
C ASN A 47 8.75 6.27 -17.36
N ILE A 48 9.75 6.76 -16.63
CA ILE A 48 10.43 6.00 -15.56
C ILE A 48 10.06 6.67 -14.24
N THR A 49 9.35 5.94 -13.39
CA THR A 49 8.83 6.50 -12.13
C THR A 49 9.06 5.54 -10.96
N PRO A 50 9.25 6.07 -9.73
CA PRO A 50 9.31 5.22 -8.55
C PRO A 50 7.97 4.53 -8.31
N GLY A 51 8.04 3.30 -7.78
CA GLY A 51 6.89 2.43 -7.51
C GLY A 51 7.23 1.36 -6.48
N GLY A 52 6.48 0.26 -6.53
CA GLY A 52 6.49 -0.79 -5.51
C GLY A 52 5.48 -0.50 -4.40
N LYS A 53 4.68 -1.50 -4.04
CA LYS A 53 3.58 -1.30 -3.09
C LYS A 53 4.07 -0.82 -1.73
N GLY A 54 5.17 -1.40 -1.22
CA GLY A 54 5.79 -0.94 0.02
C GLY A 54 6.21 0.52 -0.05
N ALA A 55 6.94 0.91 -1.09
CA ALA A 55 7.38 2.30 -1.28
C ALA A 55 6.20 3.25 -1.51
N ASN A 56 5.18 2.86 -2.29
CA ASN A 56 3.99 3.67 -2.52
C ASN A 56 3.23 3.94 -1.22
N GLN A 57 3.00 2.89 -0.42
CA GLN A 57 2.29 3.01 0.86
C GLN A 57 3.09 3.81 1.89
N ALA A 58 4.43 3.69 1.87
CA ALA A 58 5.31 4.52 2.71
C ALA A 58 5.21 6.01 2.35
N VAL A 59 5.25 6.35 1.06
CA VAL A 59 5.06 7.73 0.58
C VAL A 59 3.68 8.25 0.94
N GLY A 60 2.63 7.43 0.69
CA GLY A 60 1.27 7.80 1.06
C GLY A 60 1.12 8.09 2.55
N ALA A 61 1.68 7.24 3.43
CA ALA A 61 1.62 7.41 4.88
C ALA A 61 2.40 8.67 5.34
N SER A 62 3.57 8.94 4.76
CA SER A 62 4.33 10.17 5.04
C SER A 62 3.53 11.41 4.66
N ARG A 63 2.92 11.45 3.47
CA ARG A 63 2.08 12.57 3.02
C ARG A 63 0.77 12.72 3.83
N MET A 64 0.34 11.64 4.49
CA MET A 64 -0.75 11.67 5.46
C MET A 64 -0.31 12.14 6.85
N GLY A 65 0.96 12.54 7.04
CA GLY A 65 1.48 13.13 8.26
C GLY A 65 2.06 12.14 9.26
N ALA A 66 2.24 10.87 8.90
CA ALA A 66 2.93 9.90 9.74
C ALA A 66 4.45 10.04 9.63
N ARG A 67 5.17 9.67 10.68
CA ARG A 67 6.58 9.30 10.61
C ARG A 67 6.65 7.89 10.03
N VAL A 68 7.51 7.65 9.06
CA VAL A 68 7.54 6.36 8.35
C VAL A 68 8.94 5.80 8.32
N SER A 69 9.09 4.53 8.71
CA SER A 69 10.28 3.73 8.46
C SER A 69 9.96 2.66 7.42
N LEU A 70 10.82 2.53 6.40
CA LEU A 70 10.66 1.53 5.35
C LEU A 70 11.77 0.47 5.47
N ILE A 71 11.37 -0.79 5.47
CA ILE A 71 12.25 -1.95 5.36
C ILE A 71 12.01 -2.61 4.02
N GLY A 72 13.08 -2.83 3.27
CA GLY A 72 13.01 -3.47 1.96
C GLY A 72 14.39 -3.64 1.36
N ARG A 73 14.45 -4.05 0.09
CA ARG A 73 15.70 -4.31 -0.61
C ARG A 73 15.65 -3.77 -2.03
N ILE A 74 16.73 -3.12 -2.43
CA ILE A 74 16.98 -2.59 -3.77
C ILE A 74 18.27 -3.17 -4.32
N GLY A 75 18.47 -3.11 -5.64
CA GLY A 75 19.77 -3.44 -6.24
C GLY A 75 20.78 -2.34 -6.02
N ASP A 76 22.06 -2.69 -6.03
CA ASP A 76 23.15 -1.73 -6.15
C ASP A 76 23.30 -1.33 -7.61
N ASP A 77 22.35 -0.52 -8.10
CA ASP A 77 22.24 -0.07 -9.46
C ASP A 77 21.64 1.35 -9.55
N GLN A 78 21.65 1.93 -10.74
CA GLN A 78 21.12 3.27 -10.99
C GLN A 78 19.68 3.46 -10.51
N TYR A 79 18.82 2.43 -10.64
CA TYR A 79 17.44 2.50 -10.19
C TYR A 79 17.35 2.47 -8.67
N GLY A 80 18.19 1.67 -8.00
CA GLY A 80 18.26 1.63 -6.54
C GLY A 80 18.64 2.98 -5.94
N GLU A 81 19.61 3.67 -6.53
CA GLU A 81 20.01 5.02 -6.10
C GLU A 81 18.87 6.04 -6.28
N GLN A 82 18.19 6.01 -7.43
CA GLN A 82 17.06 6.89 -7.71
C GLN A 82 15.90 6.65 -6.74
N LEU A 83 15.57 5.38 -6.46
CA LEU A 83 14.52 4.99 -5.52
C LEU A 83 14.82 5.45 -4.10
N LEU A 84 16.07 5.27 -3.65
CA LEU A 84 16.50 5.71 -2.32
C LEU A 84 16.43 7.22 -2.17
N ALA A 85 16.94 7.97 -3.17
CA ALA A 85 16.88 9.43 -3.18
C ALA A 85 15.44 9.96 -3.11
N ASN A 86 14.52 9.32 -3.85
CA ASN A 86 13.10 9.69 -3.83
C ASN A 86 12.47 9.46 -2.45
N LEU A 87 12.71 8.31 -1.82
CA LEU A 87 12.18 8.00 -0.49
C LEU A 87 12.70 8.97 0.59
N LEU A 88 13.99 9.31 0.53
CA LEU A 88 14.59 10.34 1.41
C LEU A 88 13.95 11.71 1.21
N ALA A 89 13.66 12.11 -0.03
CA ALA A 89 12.99 13.38 -0.33
C ALA A 89 11.54 13.43 0.20
N GLU A 90 10.89 12.27 0.36
CA GLU A 90 9.56 12.14 0.98
C GLU A 90 9.62 12.05 2.52
N GLY A 91 10.81 12.21 3.12
CA GLY A 91 11.00 12.20 4.57
C GLY A 91 10.91 10.82 5.23
N ILE A 92 11.07 9.74 4.44
CA ILE A 92 11.00 8.37 4.92
C ILE A 92 12.34 7.94 5.50
N ASP A 93 12.33 7.28 6.64
CA ASP A 93 13.52 6.63 7.20
C ASP A 93 13.85 5.37 6.40
N VAL A 94 14.96 5.41 5.69
CA VAL A 94 15.42 4.34 4.79
C VAL A 94 16.66 3.61 5.31
N ARG A 95 17.03 3.78 6.58
CA ARG A 95 18.21 3.14 7.18
C ARG A 95 18.20 1.61 7.08
N CYS A 96 16.99 1.04 6.96
CA CYS A 96 16.77 -0.39 6.79
C CYS A 96 16.34 -0.78 5.36
N VAL A 97 16.62 0.06 4.36
CA VAL A 97 16.57 -0.30 2.95
C VAL A 97 17.95 -0.79 2.53
N TYR A 98 18.07 -2.10 2.32
CA TYR A 98 19.34 -2.74 2.02
C TYR A 98 19.63 -2.71 0.52
N LYS A 99 20.90 -2.47 0.17
CA LYS A 99 21.41 -2.61 -1.21
C LYS A 99 21.95 -4.01 -1.42
N ASP A 100 21.62 -4.60 -2.57
CA ASP A 100 22.07 -5.93 -2.96
C ASP A 100 22.94 -5.83 -4.22
N SER A 101 24.17 -6.37 -4.17
CA SER A 101 25.10 -6.38 -5.30
C SER A 101 24.82 -7.49 -6.31
N ASP A 102 24.10 -8.53 -5.89
CA ASP A 102 23.90 -9.75 -6.68
C ASP A 102 22.61 -9.72 -7.50
N ALA A 103 21.72 -8.75 -7.22
CA ALA A 103 20.47 -8.58 -7.96
C ALA A 103 20.21 -7.12 -8.33
N LYS A 104 19.48 -6.93 -9.41
CA LYS A 104 18.99 -5.61 -9.82
C LYS A 104 17.75 -5.21 -9.02
N SER A 105 17.52 -3.90 -8.91
CA SER A 105 16.30 -3.37 -8.33
C SER A 105 15.04 -3.97 -8.99
N GLY A 106 13.96 -4.09 -8.23
CA GLY A 106 12.68 -4.55 -8.76
C GLY A 106 12.16 -3.61 -9.85
N ILE A 107 11.55 -4.19 -10.90
CA ILE A 107 11.04 -3.45 -12.06
C ILE A 107 9.59 -3.87 -12.32
N ALA A 108 8.69 -2.91 -12.54
CA ALA A 108 7.39 -3.14 -13.13
C ALA A 108 7.38 -2.56 -14.54
N ILE A 109 7.24 -3.41 -15.56
CA ILE A 109 7.05 -3.00 -16.96
C ILE A 109 5.55 -2.85 -17.15
N ILE A 110 5.11 -1.64 -17.44
CA ILE A 110 3.69 -1.29 -17.57
C ILE A 110 3.44 -0.83 -19.00
N LEU A 111 2.65 -1.59 -19.71
CA LEU A 111 2.20 -1.27 -21.05
C LEU A 111 0.75 -0.80 -20.98
N LEU A 112 0.47 0.39 -21.51
CA LEU A 112 -0.86 0.96 -21.61
C LEU A 112 -1.34 0.83 -23.06
N ASP A 113 -2.54 0.28 -23.25
CA ASP A 113 -3.18 0.29 -24.56
C ASP A 113 -3.90 1.62 -24.85
N LYS A 114 -4.44 1.78 -26.07
CA LYS A 114 -5.21 2.97 -26.47
C LYS A 114 -6.46 3.24 -25.66
N ASN A 115 -6.95 2.26 -24.90
CA ASN A 115 -8.12 2.40 -24.04
C ASN A 115 -7.71 2.69 -22.57
N GLY A 116 -6.41 2.83 -22.29
CA GLY A 116 -5.86 3.02 -20.95
C GLY A 116 -5.82 1.75 -20.11
N GLN A 117 -6.04 0.56 -20.69
CA GLN A 117 -5.88 -0.69 -19.97
C GLN A 117 -4.39 -0.98 -19.77
N ASN A 118 -4.04 -1.39 -18.56
CA ASN A 118 -2.66 -1.71 -18.20
C ASN A 118 -2.38 -3.22 -18.30
N TYR A 119 -1.18 -3.53 -18.80
CA TYR A 119 -0.59 -4.86 -18.79
C TYR A 119 0.72 -4.77 -18.04
N ILE A 120 0.87 -5.52 -16.95
CA ILE A 120 1.99 -5.37 -16.04
C ILE A 120 2.79 -6.66 -15.98
N ILE A 121 4.10 -6.53 -16.21
CA ILE A 121 5.07 -7.58 -15.94
C ILE A 121 5.95 -7.12 -14.78
N GLN A 122 5.90 -7.84 -13.67
CA GLN A 122 6.72 -7.53 -12.50
C GLN A 122 7.96 -8.44 -12.45
N VAL A 123 9.12 -7.81 -12.43
CA VAL A 123 10.40 -8.46 -12.15
C VAL A 123 10.81 -8.06 -10.74
N ARG A 124 10.64 -8.94 -9.79
CA ARG A 124 10.80 -8.62 -8.36
C ARG A 124 12.25 -8.29 -7.95
N GLY A 125 13.25 -8.80 -8.68
CA GLY A 125 14.66 -8.47 -8.48
C GLY A 125 15.14 -8.63 -7.02
N ALA A 126 15.87 -7.65 -6.53
CA ALA A 126 16.43 -7.62 -5.19
C ALA A 126 15.38 -7.79 -4.08
N ASN A 127 14.11 -7.40 -4.31
CA ASN A 127 13.04 -7.64 -3.34
C ASN A 127 12.96 -9.11 -2.91
N MET A 128 13.23 -10.06 -3.83
CA MET A 128 13.18 -11.50 -3.53
C MET A 128 14.38 -12.04 -2.76
N LEU A 129 15.41 -11.22 -2.57
CA LEU A 129 16.57 -11.55 -1.74
C LEU A 129 16.44 -11.05 -0.30
N ALA A 130 15.34 -10.35 0.02
CA ALA A 130 15.01 -9.99 1.39
C ALA A 130 14.97 -11.24 2.28
N ASP A 131 15.59 -11.17 3.47
CA ASP A 131 15.80 -12.34 4.28
C ASP A 131 15.97 -12.00 5.78
N THR A 132 16.96 -12.56 6.46
CA THR A 132 17.19 -12.37 7.90
C THR A 132 17.55 -10.94 8.29
N CYS A 133 18.13 -10.16 7.40
CA CYS A 133 18.47 -8.76 7.70
C CYS A 133 17.20 -7.94 7.89
N GLU A 134 16.24 -8.06 6.98
CA GLU A 134 14.95 -7.35 7.05
C GLU A 134 14.13 -7.82 8.25
N ILE A 135 14.16 -9.13 8.57
CA ILE A 135 13.49 -9.65 9.76
C ILE A 135 14.08 -9.05 11.05
N LYS A 136 15.42 -9.00 11.17
CA LYS A 136 16.07 -8.42 12.36
C LYS A 136 15.79 -6.93 12.48
N ALA A 137 15.90 -6.19 11.37
CA ALA A 137 15.56 -4.77 11.35
C ALA A 137 14.10 -4.52 11.79
N ALA A 138 13.16 -5.35 11.32
CA ALA A 138 11.77 -5.25 11.76
C ALA A 138 11.63 -5.54 13.26
N GLN A 139 12.29 -6.56 13.79
CA GLN A 139 12.26 -6.88 15.22
C GLN A 139 12.81 -5.76 16.10
N GLU A 140 13.80 -5.00 15.61
CA GLU A 140 14.35 -3.84 16.31
C GLU A 140 13.40 -2.64 16.27
N CYS A 141 12.66 -2.44 15.18
CA CYS A 141 11.75 -1.32 15.01
C CYS A 141 10.37 -1.54 15.66
N LEU A 142 9.84 -2.76 15.64
CA LEU A 142 8.47 -3.08 16.04
C LEU A 142 8.05 -2.54 17.42
N PRO A 143 8.90 -2.57 18.47
CA PRO A 143 8.48 -2.09 19.80
C PRO A 143 8.06 -0.62 19.86
N ASP A 144 8.49 0.20 18.90
CA ASP A 144 8.29 1.64 18.91
C ASP A 144 7.23 2.13 17.92
N VAL A 145 6.62 1.22 17.11
CA VAL A 145 5.70 1.61 16.04
C VAL A 145 4.23 1.47 16.44
N ASP A 146 3.40 2.33 15.85
CA ASP A 146 1.95 2.35 16.09
C ASP A 146 1.17 1.42 15.16
N ALA A 147 1.74 1.07 14.00
CA ALA A 147 1.19 0.09 13.07
C ALA A 147 2.25 -0.44 12.09
N LEU A 148 2.03 -1.67 11.60
CA LEU A 148 2.80 -2.31 10.56
C LEU A 148 1.98 -2.43 9.28
N MET A 149 2.54 -1.99 8.15
CA MET A 149 1.99 -2.24 6.81
C MET A 149 2.83 -3.27 6.08
N ILE A 150 2.18 -4.27 5.49
CA ILE A 150 2.81 -5.33 4.70
C ILE A 150 2.02 -5.62 3.42
N GLN A 151 2.71 -6.11 2.39
CA GLN A 151 2.13 -6.53 1.11
C GLN A 151 2.79 -7.85 0.69
N ASN A 152 2.54 -8.34 -0.54
CA ASN A 152 3.09 -9.61 -1.01
C ASN A 152 4.17 -9.42 -2.10
N GLU A 153 5.06 -8.45 -1.94
CA GLU A 153 6.16 -8.21 -2.88
C GLU A 153 7.52 -8.73 -2.40
N LEU A 154 7.64 -9.11 -1.13
CA LEU A 154 8.82 -9.75 -0.53
C LEU A 154 8.63 -11.27 -0.40
N PRO A 155 9.69 -12.04 -0.10
CA PRO A 155 9.57 -13.48 0.18
C PRO A 155 8.59 -13.74 1.33
N LEU A 156 7.70 -14.71 1.15
CA LEU A 156 6.69 -15.11 2.14
C LEU A 156 7.29 -15.30 3.55
N LYS A 157 8.48 -15.92 3.64
CA LYS A 157 9.16 -16.15 4.92
C LYS A 157 9.41 -14.88 5.71
N VAL A 158 9.74 -13.77 5.01
CA VAL A 158 10.00 -12.46 5.63
C VAL A 158 8.70 -11.85 6.08
N THR A 159 7.75 -11.66 5.16
CA THR A 159 6.45 -11.03 5.44
C THR A 159 5.69 -11.75 6.54
N LYS A 160 5.63 -13.09 6.48
CA LYS A 160 4.98 -13.92 7.50
C LYS A 160 5.65 -13.81 8.88
N LYS A 161 7.01 -13.83 8.92
CA LYS A 161 7.73 -13.72 10.20
C LYS A 161 7.53 -12.38 10.85
N VAL A 162 7.63 -11.29 10.06
CA VAL A 162 7.42 -9.93 10.57
C VAL A 162 5.99 -9.73 11.03
N ALA A 163 4.99 -10.18 10.26
CA ALA A 163 3.59 -10.13 10.68
C ALA A 163 3.35 -10.87 12.01
N LYS A 164 3.93 -12.08 12.14
CA LYS A 164 3.82 -12.87 13.38
C LYS A 164 4.46 -12.14 14.57
N ASP A 165 5.62 -11.53 14.40
CA ASP A 165 6.33 -10.85 15.47
C ASP A 165 5.55 -9.60 15.92
N ALA A 166 5.01 -8.83 14.98
CA ALA A 166 4.15 -7.69 15.27
C ALA A 166 2.87 -8.10 16.03
N ASN A 167 2.21 -9.18 15.56
CA ASN A 167 1.01 -9.71 16.20
C ASN A 167 1.26 -10.13 17.66
N VAL A 168 2.41 -10.80 17.95
CA VAL A 168 2.81 -11.17 19.32
C VAL A 168 3.01 -9.95 20.20
N LEU A 169 3.48 -8.83 19.65
CA LEU A 169 3.68 -7.56 20.36
C LEU A 169 2.39 -6.74 20.48
N GLY A 170 1.29 -7.16 19.85
CA GLY A 170 0.03 -6.42 19.84
C GLY A 170 0.07 -5.18 18.95
N ILE A 171 1.02 -5.12 18.00
CA ILE A 171 1.11 -4.05 17.02
C ILE A 171 0.11 -4.32 15.89
N PRO A 172 -0.78 -3.38 15.54
CA PRO A 172 -1.74 -3.56 14.46
C PRO A 172 -1.05 -3.89 13.13
N VAL A 173 -1.38 -5.04 12.54
CA VAL A 173 -0.84 -5.52 11.26
C VAL A 173 -1.88 -5.28 10.17
N ILE A 174 -1.57 -4.36 9.24
CA ILE A 174 -2.40 -4.03 8.09
C ILE A 174 -1.80 -4.70 6.84
N PHE A 175 -2.53 -5.66 6.30
CA PHE A 175 -2.10 -6.48 5.17
C PHE A 175 -2.85 -6.12 3.88
N ASP A 176 -2.13 -5.64 2.88
CA ASP A 176 -2.60 -5.52 1.50
C ASP A 176 -2.17 -6.79 0.73
N PRO A 177 -3.10 -7.73 0.40
CA PRO A 177 -2.76 -9.05 -0.12
C PRO A 177 -2.41 -9.03 -1.63
N ALA A 178 -1.63 -8.05 -2.04
CA ALA A 178 -1.26 -7.78 -3.43
C ALA A 178 0.26 -7.85 -3.66
N PRO A 179 0.70 -8.42 -4.80
CA PRO A 179 -0.07 -9.25 -5.72
C PRO A 179 -0.49 -10.58 -5.10
N SER A 180 -1.70 -11.04 -5.41
CA SER A 180 -2.24 -12.27 -4.82
C SER A 180 -1.61 -13.53 -5.39
N ASP A 181 -1.21 -14.45 -4.52
CA ASP A 181 -0.81 -15.81 -4.82
C ASP A 181 -1.34 -16.80 -3.77
N ASN A 182 -1.16 -18.10 -3.98
CA ASN A 182 -1.71 -19.13 -3.09
C ASN A 182 -1.11 -19.12 -1.68
N ASN A 183 0.07 -18.53 -1.49
CA ASN A 183 0.82 -18.57 -0.24
C ASN A 183 0.37 -17.48 0.75
N ILE A 184 -0.29 -16.43 0.27
CA ILE A 184 -0.69 -15.29 1.13
C ILE A 184 -1.64 -15.70 2.26
N LYS A 185 -2.37 -16.82 2.11
CA LYS A 185 -3.22 -17.36 3.18
C LYS A 185 -2.44 -17.70 4.45
N GLU A 186 -1.13 -17.92 4.33
CA GLU A 186 -0.27 -18.18 5.49
C GLU A 186 0.03 -16.91 6.32
N ILE A 187 -0.21 -15.72 5.78
CA ILE A 187 -0.02 -14.44 6.47
C ILE A 187 -1.29 -14.04 7.21
N ILE A 188 -2.47 -14.33 6.64
CA ILE A 188 -3.77 -13.87 7.13
C ILE A 188 -3.99 -14.06 8.63
N PRO A 189 -3.62 -15.21 9.27
CA PRO A 189 -3.84 -15.41 10.70
C PRO A 189 -3.03 -14.47 11.61
N PHE A 190 -2.06 -13.73 11.07
CA PHE A 190 -1.22 -12.78 11.81
C PHE A 190 -1.57 -11.32 11.49
N ALA A 191 -2.51 -11.08 10.56
CA ALA A 191 -2.98 -9.75 10.22
C ALA A 191 -4.21 -9.37 11.06
N ASP A 192 -4.25 -8.14 11.54
CA ASP A 192 -5.45 -7.58 12.18
C ASP A 192 -6.44 -7.08 11.14
N VAL A 193 -5.92 -6.48 10.05
CA VAL A 193 -6.72 -5.98 8.94
C VAL A 193 -6.20 -6.56 7.63
N ILE A 194 -7.11 -7.06 6.79
CA ILE A 194 -6.82 -7.41 5.39
C ILE A 194 -7.59 -6.49 4.45
N MET A 195 -6.92 -5.95 3.42
CA MET A 195 -7.47 -4.95 2.50
C MET A 195 -7.42 -5.38 1.03
N PRO A 196 -8.11 -6.46 0.61
CA PRO A 196 -8.14 -6.86 -0.79
C PRO A 196 -8.96 -5.90 -1.65
N ASN A 197 -8.62 -5.82 -2.96
CA ASN A 197 -9.55 -5.34 -3.96
C ASN A 197 -10.54 -6.46 -4.38
N GLN A 198 -11.45 -6.17 -5.32
CA GLN A 198 -12.46 -7.13 -5.78
C GLN A 198 -11.85 -8.41 -6.35
N ASN A 199 -10.80 -8.30 -7.18
CA ASN A 199 -10.14 -9.44 -7.80
C ASN A 199 -9.36 -10.28 -6.77
N GLU A 200 -8.68 -9.62 -5.84
CA GLU A 200 -7.97 -10.24 -4.73
C GLU A 200 -8.92 -10.95 -3.79
N ALA A 201 -10.07 -10.32 -3.48
CA ALA A 201 -11.11 -10.94 -2.68
C ALA A 201 -11.71 -12.18 -3.37
N GLU A 202 -11.98 -12.10 -4.68
CA GLU A 202 -12.42 -13.25 -5.48
C GLU A 202 -11.39 -14.38 -5.46
N PHE A 203 -10.12 -14.06 -5.68
CA PHE A 203 -9.02 -15.03 -5.64
C PHE A 203 -8.94 -15.75 -4.29
N LEU A 204 -9.06 -15.01 -3.18
CA LEU A 204 -8.94 -15.57 -1.84
C LEU A 204 -10.14 -16.39 -1.40
N THR A 205 -11.35 -16.01 -1.84
CA THR A 205 -12.61 -16.52 -1.32
C THR A 205 -13.43 -17.34 -2.33
N GLY A 206 -13.14 -17.21 -3.63
CA GLY A 206 -13.96 -17.76 -4.71
C GLY A 206 -15.26 -16.98 -4.95
N ILE A 207 -15.48 -15.86 -4.25
CA ILE A 207 -16.68 -15.04 -4.39
C ILE A 207 -16.38 -13.84 -5.28
N LYS A 208 -17.03 -13.74 -6.43
CA LYS A 208 -16.98 -12.56 -7.29
C LYS A 208 -17.67 -11.39 -6.59
N VAL A 209 -16.87 -10.35 -6.27
CA VAL A 209 -17.36 -9.16 -5.56
C VAL A 209 -17.80 -8.11 -6.57
N VAL A 210 -19.11 -7.83 -6.61
CA VAL A 210 -19.72 -6.86 -7.52
C VAL A 210 -20.62 -5.84 -6.80
N ASP A 211 -21.01 -6.14 -5.56
CA ASP A 211 -21.89 -5.31 -4.74
C ASP A 211 -21.64 -5.56 -3.23
N GLN A 212 -22.34 -4.84 -2.38
CA GLN A 212 -22.21 -4.98 -0.92
C GLN A 212 -22.61 -6.38 -0.42
N VAL A 213 -23.54 -7.06 -1.09
CA VAL A 213 -24.01 -8.40 -0.68
C VAL A 213 -22.92 -9.43 -0.93
N SER A 214 -22.29 -9.38 -2.10
CA SER A 214 -21.16 -10.25 -2.44
C SER A 214 -19.89 -9.90 -1.62
N ALA A 215 -19.65 -8.62 -1.36
CA ALA A 215 -18.57 -8.18 -0.48
C ALA A 215 -18.72 -8.75 0.94
N ARG A 216 -19.93 -8.71 1.51
CA ARG A 216 -20.23 -9.32 2.81
C ARG A 216 -19.99 -10.83 2.83
N LYS A 217 -20.34 -11.54 1.75
CA LYS A 217 -20.08 -13.00 1.64
C LYS A 217 -18.58 -13.29 1.60
N ALA A 218 -17.80 -12.51 0.84
CA ALA A 218 -16.36 -12.64 0.76
C ALA A 218 -15.71 -12.31 2.12
N SER A 219 -16.14 -11.23 2.77
CA SER A 219 -15.68 -10.81 4.09
C SER A 219 -15.87 -11.91 5.14
N ALA A 220 -17.04 -12.55 5.19
CA ALA A 220 -17.32 -13.63 6.12
C ALA A 220 -16.39 -14.85 5.96
N ILE A 221 -15.88 -15.09 4.75
CA ILE A 221 -14.87 -16.13 4.49
C ILE A 221 -13.50 -15.69 5.01
N LEU A 222 -13.10 -14.43 4.73
CA LEU A 222 -11.82 -13.89 5.19
C LEU A 222 -11.73 -13.84 6.72
N LEU A 223 -12.78 -13.41 7.40
CA LEU A 223 -12.85 -13.42 8.88
C LEU A 223 -12.64 -14.82 9.45
N LYS A 224 -13.17 -15.87 8.81
CA LYS A 224 -12.94 -17.27 9.21
C LYS A 224 -11.50 -17.74 9.03
N LEU A 225 -10.68 -17.04 8.22
CA LEU A 225 -9.25 -17.34 8.08
C LEU A 225 -8.41 -16.74 9.22
N GLY A 226 -9.03 -16.00 10.15
CA GLY A 226 -8.40 -15.55 11.39
C GLY A 226 -8.09 -14.06 11.47
N VAL A 227 -8.36 -13.26 10.43
CA VAL A 227 -8.22 -11.80 10.48
C VAL A 227 -9.36 -11.18 11.29
N SER A 228 -9.09 -10.10 12.04
CA SER A 228 -10.10 -9.43 12.87
C SER A 228 -10.98 -8.44 12.10
N THR A 229 -10.43 -7.85 11.04
CA THR A 229 -11.10 -6.82 10.24
C THR A 229 -10.83 -7.02 8.75
N VAL A 230 -11.87 -6.91 7.95
CA VAL A 230 -11.82 -6.99 6.49
C VAL A 230 -12.26 -5.67 5.90
N VAL A 231 -11.51 -5.14 4.94
CA VAL A 231 -11.86 -3.96 4.16
C VAL A 231 -11.73 -4.31 2.67
N ILE A 232 -12.82 -4.46 1.95
CA ILE A 232 -12.81 -4.78 0.52
C ILE A 232 -12.90 -3.49 -0.28
N LYS A 233 -11.83 -3.17 -1.01
CA LYS A 233 -11.76 -2.02 -1.93
C LYS A 233 -12.55 -2.35 -3.20
N MET A 234 -13.61 -1.57 -3.52
CA MET A 234 -14.54 -1.85 -4.62
C MET A 234 -14.47 -0.78 -5.74
N GLY A 235 -13.30 -0.18 -5.92
CA GLY A 235 -13.06 0.82 -6.96
C GLY A 235 -14.01 2.02 -6.84
N GLU A 236 -14.68 2.35 -7.95
CA GLU A 236 -15.63 3.48 -8.02
C GLU A 236 -16.84 3.33 -7.11
N LEU A 237 -17.15 2.13 -6.66
CA LEU A 237 -18.23 1.93 -5.70
C LEU A 237 -17.86 2.41 -4.29
N GLY A 238 -16.58 2.32 -3.91
CA GLY A 238 -16.10 2.65 -2.57
C GLY A 238 -15.49 1.47 -1.86
N ALA A 239 -15.79 1.24 -0.57
CA ALA A 239 -15.26 0.12 0.20
C ALA A 239 -16.30 -0.44 1.19
N TYR A 240 -16.35 -1.77 1.28
CA TYR A 240 -17.06 -2.52 2.30
C TYR A 240 -16.10 -2.85 3.44
N TYR A 241 -16.54 -2.72 4.69
CA TYR A 241 -15.76 -3.12 5.86
C TYR A 241 -16.59 -3.95 6.83
N GLU A 242 -15.92 -4.86 7.53
CA GLU A 242 -16.52 -5.72 8.54
C GLU A 242 -15.49 -6.12 9.60
N SER A 243 -15.89 -6.02 10.87
CA SER A 243 -15.17 -6.51 12.04
C SER A 243 -16.14 -7.12 13.05
N ALA A 244 -15.64 -7.62 14.20
CA ALA A 244 -16.49 -8.11 15.26
C ALA A 244 -17.33 -6.95 15.83
N GLY A 245 -18.64 -6.94 15.52
CA GLY A 245 -19.59 -5.99 16.07
C GLY A 245 -19.97 -4.82 15.16
N GLU A 246 -19.24 -4.57 14.08
CA GLU A 246 -19.63 -3.54 13.10
C GLU A 246 -19.35 -3.96 11.67
N SER A 247 -20.22 -3.53 10.77
CA SER A 247 -20.00 -3.62 9.33
C SER A 247 -20.63 -2.42 8.64
N GLY A 248 -20.10 -2.06 7.48
CA GLY A 248 -20.65 -0.94 6.74
C GLY A 248 -20.07 -0.82 5.35
N PHE A 249 -20.53 0.21 4.68
CA PHE A 249 -20.07 0.59 3.35
C PHE A 249 -19.84 2.09 3.31
N VAL A 250 -18.75 2.48 2.69
CA VAL A 250 -18.42 3.88 2.41
C VAL A 250 -18.31 4.03 0.90
N SER A 251 -19.13 4.91 0.33
CA SER A 251 -19.05 5.22 -1.10
C SER A 251 -17.76 5.96 -1.44
N SER A 252 -17.23 5.73 -2.64
CA SER A 252 -16.13 6.55 -3.16
C SER A 252 -16.61 8.00 -3.36
N VAL A 253 -15.66 8.90 -3.41
CA VAL A 253 -15.95 10.28 -3.81
C VAL A 253 -15.84 10.33 -5.35
N PRO A 254 -16.90 10.75 -6.06
CA PRO A 254 -16.85 10.87 -7.52
C PRO A 254 -15.76 11.85 -7.96
N ILE A 255 -14.89 11.39 -8.86
CA ILE A 255 -13.81 12.22 -9.41
C ILE A 255 -13.46 11.69 -10.81
N ASP A 256 -12.96 12.56 -11.69
CA ASP A 256 -12.52 12.15 -13.01
C ASP A 256 -11.26 11.29 -12.91
N VAL A 257 -11.32 10.09 -13.49
CA VAL A 257 -10.23 9.10 -13.46
C VAL A 257 -9.23 9.39 -14.57
N VAL A 258 -7.99 9.64 -14.18
CA VAL A 258 -6.84 9.81 -15.08
C VAL A 258 -6.00 8.52 -15.13
N ASP A 259 -5.70 7.94 -13.95
CA ASP A 259 -4.87 6.75 -13.82
C ASP A 259 -5.26 6.00 -12.54
N SER A 260 -5.51 4.70 -12.62
CA SER A 260 -5.89 3.89 -11.47
C SER A 260 -4.71 3.28 -10.69
N VAL A 261 -3.49 3.49 -11.16
CA VAL A 261 -2.28 2.97 -10.51
C VAL A 261 -2.14 3.56 -9.10
N ALA A 262 -1.79 2.68 -8.16
CA ALA A 262 -1.56 3.02 -6.74
C ALA A 262 -2.75 3.60 -5.94
N ALA A 263 -3.98 3.61 -6.49
CA ALA A 263 -5.17 4.01 -5.73
C ALA A 263 -5.38 3.16 -4.47
N GLY A 264 -5.13 1.84 -4.58
CA GLY A 264 -5.17 0.93 -3.45
C GLY A 264 -4.07 1.19 -2.41
N ASP A 265 -2.88 1.63 -2.84
CA ASP A 265 -1.78 2.00 -1.96
C ASP A 265 -2.10 3.31 -1.21
N ALA A 266 -2.68 4.31 -1.90
CA ALA A 266 -3.15 5.55 -1.28
C ALA A 266 -4.26 5.29 -0.25
N PHE A 267 -5.23 4.43 -0.60
CA PHE A 267 -6.26 3.97 0.34
C PHE A 267 -5.63 3.35 1.59
N GLY A 268 -4.73 2.37 1.39
CA GLY A 268 -4.09 1.65 2.49
C GLY A 268 -3.28 2.54 3.40
N ALA A 269 -2.55 3.50 2.84
CA ALA A 269 -1.76 4.48 3.59
C ALA A 269 -2.65 5.37 4.47
N ALA A 270 -3.68 6.00 3.89
CA ALA A 270 -4.59 6.87 4.64
C ALA A 270 -5.39 6.10 5.70
N PHE A 271 -5.83 4.87 5.39
CA PHE A 271 -6.48 3.97 6.33
C PHE A 271 -5.56 3.65 7.52
N THR A 272 -4.32 3.24 7.24
CA THR A 272 -3.37 2.82 8.29
C THR A 272 -3.02 3.97 9.23
N VAL A 273 -2.74 5.15 8.67
CA VAL A 273 -2.48 6.35 9.49
C VAL A 273 -3.68 6.65 10.39
N SER A 274 -4.90 6.56 9.86
CA SER A 274 -6.14 6.78 10.62
C SER A 274 -6.32 5.77 11.77
N ILE A 275 -6.00 4.50 11.53
CA ILE A 275 -6.04 3.46 12.59
C ILE A 275 -4.98 3.74 13.67
N ALA A 276 -3.77 4.13 13.29
CA ALA A 276 -2.71 4.49 14.22
C ALA A 276 -3.07 5.74 15.05
N GLU A 277 -3.82 6.68 14.48
CA GLU A 277 -4.41 7.84 15.16
C GLU A 277 -5.63 7.50 16.03
N LYS A 278 -6.03 6.22 16.10
CA LYS A 278 -7.18 5.73 16.88
C LYS A 278 -8.54 6.26 16.41
N LEU A 279 -8.67 6.61 15.14
CA LEU A 279 -9.97 6.92 14.55
C LEU A 279 -10.84 5.67 14.46
N SER A 280 -12.17 5.86 14.36
CA SER A 280 -13.10 4.74 14.14
C SER A 280 -12.82 4.04 12.81
N LEU A 281 -13.16 2.75 12.72
CA LEU A 281 -12.98 1.98 11.49
C LEU A 281 -13.68 2.65 10.30
N ARG A 282 -14.89 3.18 10.51
CA ARG A 282 -15.63 3.91 9.48
C ARG A 282 -14.89 5.16 8.99
N GLU A 283 -14.29 5.94 9.89
CA GLU A 283 -13.53 7.14 9.53
C GLU A 283 -12.24 6.78 8.78
N ALA A 284 -11.55 5.73 9.23
CA ALA A 284 -10.37 5.23 8.54
C ALA A 284 -10.70 4.77 7.10
N VAL A 285 -11.82 4.06 6.90
CA VAL A 285 -12.30 3.67 5.57
C VAL A 285 -12.70 4.89 4.75
N LYS A 286 -13.35 5.91 5.36
CA LYS A 286 -13.71 7.17 4.69
C LYS A 286 -12.48 7.91 4.17
N LYS A 287 -11.43 8.05 4.99
CA LYS A 287 -10.15 8.65 4.58
C LYS A 287 -9.46 7.82 3.50
N GLY A 288 -9.48 6.49 3.61
CA GLY A 288 -8.98 5.59 2.58
C GLY A 288 -9.68 5.79 1.22
N CYS A 289 -11.03 5.83 1.20
CA CYS A 289 -11.79 6.09 -0.01
C CYS A 289 -11.43 7.46 -0.63
N ALA A 290 -11.34 8.51 0.18
CA ALA A 290 -10.97 9.85 -0.29
C ALA A 290 -9.56 9.88 -0.88
N ALA A 291 -8.59 9.24 -0.20
CA ALA A 291 -7.22 9.16 -0.69
C ALA A 291 -7.13 8.38 -2.01
N GLY A 292 -7.83 7.23 -2.11
CA GLY A 292 -7.92 6.46 -3.34
C GLY A 292 -8.55 7.26 -4.49
N SER A 293 -9.63 8.00 -4.22
CA SER A 293 -10.28 8.88 -5.21
C SER A 293 -9.35 9.98 -5.68
N LEU A 294 -8.62 10.65 -4.78
CA LEU A 294 -7.64 11.69 -5.15
C LEU A 294 -6.47 11.10 -5.96
N ALA A 295 -6.02 9.90 -5.63
CA ALA A 295 -4.93 9.26 -6.35
C ALA A 295 -5.31 8.99 -7.82
N VAL A 296 -6.53 8.51 -8.10
CA VAL A 296 -6.93 8.23 -9.48
C VAL A 296 -7.09 9.48 -10.36
N SER A 297 -7.14 10.68 -9.78
CA SER A 297 -7.23 11.95 -10.52
C SER A 297 -5.90 12.45 -11.09
N LYS A 298 -4.80 11.75 -10.83
CA LYS A 298 -3.45 12.12 -11.26
C LYS A 298 -2.74 10.92 -11.87
N SER A 299 -1.86 11.17 -12.82
CA SER A 299 -1.01 10.12 -13.39
C SER A 299 0.16 9.76 -12.48
N GLY A 300 0.54 8.49 -12.49
CA GLY A 300 1.70 7.92 -11.80
C GLY A 300 1.38 7.41 -10.39
N ALA A 301 2.28 6.56 -9.86
CA ALA A 301 2.08 5.90 -8.57
C ALA A 301 2.33 6.85 -7.39
N GLN A 302 3.61 7.11 -7.05
CA GLN A 302 3.95 7.97 -5.90
C GLN A 302 3.59 9.44 -6.15
N MET A 303 3.61 9.88 -7.41
CA MET A 303 3.24 11.24 -7.78
C MET A 303 1.76 11.55 -7.52
N SER A 304 0.89 10.54 -7.58
CA SER A 304 -0.55 10.69 -7.35
C SER A 304 -0.94 10.70 -5.87
N MET A 305 -0.07 10.26 -4.96
CA MET A 305 -0.37 10.19 -3.53
C MET A 305 -0.81 11.56 -2.99
N PRO A 306 -2.00 11.67 -2.38
CA PRO A 306 -2.50 12.94 -1.87
C PRO A 306 -1.82 13.33 -0.56
N ALA A 307 -1.79 14.62 -0.28
CA ALA A 307 -1.46 15.15 1.03
C ALA A 307 -2.68 15.07 1.97
N ARG A 308 -2.44 15.01 3.28
CA ARG A 308 -3.47 14.97 4.34
C ARG A 308 -4.52 16.08 4.15
N SER A 309 -4.08 17.30 3.92
CA SER A 309 -4.99 18.45 3.75
C SER A 309 -5.97 18.28 2.58
N GLN A 310 -5.54 17.62 1.50
CA GLN A 310 -6.41 17.33 0.35
C GLN A 310 -7.47 16.29 0.71
N VAL A 311 -7.06 15.22 1.44
CA VAL A 311 -7.96 14.17 1.92
C VAL A 311 -8.99 14.75 2.87
N ASP A 312 -8.56 15.50 3.88
CA ASP A 312 -9.46 16.10 4.88
C ASP A 312 -10.44 17.10 4.24
N SER A 313 -9.98 17.91 3.29
CA SER A 313 -10.87 18.84 2.56
C SER A 313 -11.92 18.15 1.70
N LEU A 314 -11.62 16.95 1.18
CA LEU A 314 -12.56 16.20 0.32
C LEU A 314 -13.70 15.55 1.11
N ILE A 315 -13.49 15.30 2.40
CA ILE A 315 -14.45 14.60 3.28
C ILE A 315 -15.09 15.49 4.35
N SER A 316 -14.73 16.80 4.35
CA SER A 316 -15.29 17.81 5.27
C SER A 316 -16.76 18.08 5.09
#